data_fa20ff62d6c8e2da8fcf2ccb4e7858ee
#
_entry.id   fa20ff62d6c8e2da8fcf2ccb4e7858ee
#
_cell.length_a   1.000
_cell.length_b   1.000
_cell.length_c   1.000
_cell.angle_alpha   90.00
_cell.angle_beta   90.00
_cell.angle_gamma   90.00
#
_symmetry.space_group_name_H-M   'P 1'
#
loop_
_entity.id
_entity.type
_entity.pdbx_description
1 polymer ?
#
loop_
_entity_poly.entity_id
_entity_poly.type
_entity_poly.pdbx_seq_one_letter_code
_entity_poly.pdbx_strand_id
1 'polypeptide(L)'
;MKINLIFFLSEFNLGGAGNSVFKLCKNLSKNQFIISVICLNKCFYKEELNKSGIQVFEVKSRKTIFAMAKIKHIVKKLISNKYKKNIFISNIYYSNILSILFLRSLKMKIVLVERTPFKELSIYYNFVDLIKKIIIKILIKFTFLKADMCVSNSKLISKDYNKYYNLNFKTIYPPSFNKSVQFNNKNINKKKTICIGTVCRLSREKGLFEFFRIIPELKEKILFKIIGDGPEKNKLIKLSKNLKINKQIKFLGFKKPSEIKSVMEKFDIYLNCSHFEGFPNTAVEALSIGKPVIASQSYGGINEIIKKKNYGLIYNNNGELINILNKIIEKKIRFNIKKKEIYSHLSSFNEYNNLKKYAKLFEEI
;
A
#
# COMPACT_ATOMS: atom_id res chain seq x y z
N MET A 1 17.10 15.96 -24.31
CA MET A 1 17.72 15.58 -23.01
C MET A 1 16.71 14.84 -22.17
N LYS A 2 17.11 13.76 -21.48
CA LYS A 2 16.24 12.95 -20.58
C LYS A 2 16.13 13.62 -19.21
N ILE A 3 15.06 13.25 -18.47
CA ILE A 3 14.87 13.61 -17.06
C ILE A 3 15.48 12.49 -16.19
N ASN A 4 16.28 12.87 -15.21
CA ASN A 4 16.89 11.93 -14.26
C ASN A 4 16.00 11.79 -13.02
N LEU A 5 15.51 10.58 -12.74
CA LEU A 5 14.66 10.24 -11.62
C LEU A 5 15.41 9.37 -10.61
N ILE A 6 15.52 9.83 -9.37
CA ILE A 6 16.16 9.10 -8.28
C ILE A 6 15.10 8.75 -7.25
N PHE A 7 14.67 7.50 -7.22
CA PHE A 7 13.67 7.01 -6.26
C PHE A 7 14.34 6.59 -4.94
N PHE A 8 13.82 7.08 -3.85
CA PHE A 8 14.23 6.65 -2.51
C PHE A 8 13.06 6.03 -1.76
N LEU A 9 13.27 4.81 -1.28
CA LEU A 9 12.35 4.08 -0.43
C LEU A 9 13.16 3.33 0.64
N SER A 10 12.96 3.64 1.92
CA SER A 10 13.73 3.06 3.01
C SER A 10 13.69 1.52 3.01
N GLU A 11 12.50 0.93 2.81
CA GLU A 11 12.32 -0.52 2.67
C GLU A 11 11.75 -0.84 1.28
N PHE A 12 12.59 -1.36 0.38
CA PHE A 12 12.14 -1.78 -0.94
C PHE A 12 11.83 -3.28 -0.94
N ASN A 13 10.80 -3.63 -0.18
CA ASN A 13 10.30 -4.99 -0.02
C ASN A 13 9.13 -5.28 -0.98
N LEU A 14 8.63 -6.53 -0.95
CA LEU A 14 7.51 -7.00 -1.77
C LEU A 14 6.12 -6.53 -1.27
N GLY A 15 6.07 -5.59 -0.32
CA GLY A 15 4.84 -4.96 0.16
C GLY A 15 4.26 -3.94 -0.83
N GLY A 16 3.08 -3.40 -0.51
CA GLY A 16 2.33 -2.50 -1.39
C GLY A 16 3.09 -1.27 -1.87
N ALA A 17 3.90 -0.63 -1.01
CA ALA A 17 4.72 0.52 -1.37
C ALA A 17 5.85 0.12 -2.33
N GLY A 18 6.60 -0.95 -2.01
CA GLY A 18 7.69 -1.45 -2.85
C GLY A 18 7.19 -1.89 -4.23
N ASN A 19 6.10 -2.68 -4.28
CA ASN A 19 5.50 -3.11 -5.54
C ASN A 19 5.02 -1.91 -6.40
N SER A 20 4.43 -0.89 -5.79
CA SER A 20 4.00 0.31 -6.51
C SER A 20 5.16 1.09 -7.10
N VAL A 21 6.27 1.28 -6.34
CA VAL A 21 7.48 1.95 -6.84
C VAL A 21 8.16 1.11 -7.91
N PHE A 22 8.24 -0.22 -7.73
CA PHE A 22 8.79 -1.14 -8.74
C PHE A 22 8.04 -1.03 -10.08
N LYS A 23 6.71 -1.08 -10.06
CA LYS A 23 5.88 -0.92 -11.26
C LYS A 23 6.10 0.44 -11.91
N LEU A 24 6.20 1.51 -11.10
CA LEU A 24 6.47 2.85 -11.60
C LEU A 24 7.84 2.92 -12.29
N CYS A 25 8.90 2.44 -11.64
CA CYS A 25 10.26 2.43 -12.21
C CYS A 25 10.35 1.59 -13.49
N LYS A 26 9.73 0.38 -13.50
CA LYS A 26 9.82 -0.54 -14.63
C LYS A 26 9.09 -0.03 -15.88
N ASN A 27 7.97 0.68 -15.71
CA ASN A 27 7.06 1.01 -16.80
C ASN A 27 7.11 2.47 -17.25
N LEU A 28 7.88 3.35 -16.60
CA LEU A 28 8.17 4.67 -17.12
C LEU A 28 9.04 4.58 -18.38
N SER A 29 8.76 5.47 -19.36
CA SER A 29 9.44 5.47 -20.66
C SER A 29 10.94 5.72 -20.52
N LYS A 30 11.75 4.78 -20.96
CA LYS A 30 13.23 4.90 -20.97
C LYS A 30 13.74 5.92 -21.99
N ASN A 31 12.92 6.32 -22.96
CA ASN A 31 13.27 7.37 -23.91
C ASN A 31 13.23 8.76 -23.24
N GLN A 32 12.35 8.92 -22.23
CA GLN A 32 12.15 10.18 -21.51
C GLN A 32 12.91 10.24 -20.18
N PHE A 33 13.08 9.09 -19.51
CA PHE A 33 13.60 9.04 -18.15
C PHE A 33 14.84 8.14 -18.03
N ILE A 34 15.77 8.57 -17.17
CA ILE A 34 16.83 7.72 -16.61
C ILE A 34 16.46 7.52 -15.15
N ILE A 35 16.48 6.27 -14.68
CA ILE A 35 15.95 5.93 -13.36
C ILE A 35 17.05 5.26 -12.53
N SER A 36 17.19 5.71 -11.30
CA SER A 36 17.98 5.06 -10.26
C SER A 36 17.14 4.86 -9.00
N VAL A 37 17.45 3.83 -8.23
CA VAL A 37 16.75 3.48 -6.99
C VAL A 37 17.74 3.43 -5.84
N ILE A 38 17.42 4.07 -4.72
CA ILE A 38 18.17 4.02 -3.46
C ILE A 38 17.27 3.39 -2.39
N CYS A 39 17.79 2.42 -1.64
CA CYS A 39 17.13 1.84 -0.48
C CYS A 39 18.12 1.57 0.65
N LEU A 40 17.62 1.41 1.90
CA LEU A 40 18.50 1.20 3.04
C LEU A 40 19.10 -0.19 3.07
N ASN A 41 18.29 -1.21 2.78
CA ASN A 41 18.67 -2.61 2.89
C ASN A 41 18.40 -3.33 1.57
N LYS A 42 18.21 -4.64 1.63
CA LYS A 42 17.97 -5.49 0.45
C LYS A 42 16.78 -5.01 -0.38
N CYS A 43 17.01 -4.77 -1.66
CA CYS A 43 15.96 -4.53 -2.65
C CYS A 43 15.52 -5.88 -3.23
N PHE A 44 14.29 -6.29 -2.94
CA PHE A 44 13.76 -7.57 -3.45
C PHE A 44 13.54 -7.61 -4.96
N TYR A 45 13.49 -6.44 -5.60
CA TYR A 45 13.33 -6.31 -7.06
C TYR A 45 14.63 -5.96 -7.80
N LYS A 46 15.79 -6.06 -7.12
CA LYS A 46 17.09 -5.61 -7.66
C LYS A 46 17.43 -6.24 -9.01
N GLU A 47 17.29 -7.55 -9.12
CA GLU A 47 17.61 -8.26 -10.36
C GLU A 47 16.72 -7.81 -11.53
N GLU A 48 15.40 -7.69 -11.28
CA GLU A 48 14.45 -7.27 -12.32
C GLU A 48 14.67 -5.81 -12.74
N LEU A 49 14.99 -4.93 -11.77
CA LEU A 49 15.31 -3.53 -12.04
C LEU A 49 16.61 -3.42 -12.85
N ASN A 50 17.66 -4.13 -12.45
CA ASN A 50 18.94 -4.15 -13.16
C ASN A 50 18.81 -4.69 -14.59
N LYS A 51 18.06 -5.78 -14.81
CA LYS A 51 17.72 -6.30 -16.15
C LYS A 51 16.98 -5.25 -17.00
N SER A 52 16.29 -4.32 -16.34
CA SER A 52 15.61 -3.20 -16.98
C SER A 52 16.51 -1.97 -17.16
N GLY A 53 17.83 -2.04 -16.89
CA GLY A 53 18.77 -0.93 -17.00
C GLY A 53 18.64 0.12 -15.88
N ILE A 54 18.02 -0.21 -14.76
CA ILE A 54 17.81 0.68 -13.61
C ILE A 54 18.84 0.34 -12.54
N GLN A 55 19.69 1.30 -12.17
CA GLN A 55 20.70 1.13 -11.13
C GLN A 55 20.05 1.11 -9.74
N VAL A 56 20.46 0.14 -8.90
CA VAL A 56 19.95 -0.01 -7.53
C VAL A 56 21.10 0.11 -6.53
N PHE A 57 20.97 1.08 -5.61
CA PHE A 57 21.93 1.37 -4.55
C PHE A 57 21.37 0.92 -3.19
N GLU A 58 21.96 -0.12 -2.60
CA GLU A 58 21.67 -0.60 -1.26
C GLU A 58 22.67 0.00 -0.27
N VAL A 59 22.19 0.89 0.61
CA VAL A 59 23.06 1.70 1.48
C VAL A 59 23.60 0.92 2.68
N LYS A 60 22.91 -0.18 3.05
CA LYS A 60 23.22 -1.05 4.20
C LYS A 60 23.23 -0.27 5.52
N SER A 61 22.07 0.26 5.94
CA SER A 61 21.91 1.00 7.18
C SER A 61 20.64 0.58 7.92
N ARG A 62 20.74 0.53 9.26
CA ARG A 62 19.58 0.17 10.12
C ARG A 62 18.54 1.29 10.20
N LYS A 63 18.94 2.56 10.11
CA LYS A 63 18.03 3.73 10.23
C LYS A 63 18.32 4.73 9.13
N THR A 64 17.27 5.34 8.60
CA THR A 64 17.37 6.34 7.51
C THR A 64 18.26 7.51 7.88
N ILE A 65 18.17 8.02 9.11
CA ILE A 65 18.95 9.19 9.54
C ILE A 65 20.47 8.95 9.40
N PHE A 66 20.96 7.78 9.81
CA PHE A 66 22.39 7.44 9.70
C PHE A 66 22.84 7.18 8.24
N ALA A 67 21.89 6.90 7.36
CA ALA A 67 22.16 6.68 5.94
C ALA A 67 22.27 7.99 5.15
N MET A 68 21.77 9.13 5.66
CA MET A 68 21.57 10.34 4.87
C MET A 68 22.86 10.93 4.29
N ALA A 69 23.97 10.87 5.02
CA ALA A 69 25.26 11.32 4.49
C ALA A 69 25.68 10.49 3.27
N LYS A 70 25.56 9.16 3.35
CA LYS A 70 25.86 8.24 2.25
C LYS A 70 24.88 8.40 1.08
N ILE A 71 23.57 8.58 1.38
CA ILE A 71 22.57 8.88 0.36
C ILE A 71 22.91 10.19 -0.34
N LYS A 72 23.27 11.25 0.38
CA LYS A 72 23.68 12.54 -0.20
C LYS A 72 24.88 12.38 -1.13
N HIS A 73 25.87 11.57 -0.74
CA HIS A 73 27.05 11.27 -1.59
C HIS A 73 26.64 10.54 -2.88
N ILE A 74 25.79 9.52 -2.80
CA ILE A 74 25.27 8.81 -3.98
C ILE A 74 24.50 9.76 -4.88
N VAL A 75 23.60 10.57 -4.32
CA VAL A 75 22.80 11.53 -5.09
C VAL A 75 23.69 12.55 -5.79
N LYS A 76 24.74 13.08 -5.14
CA LYS A 76 25.71 13.99 -5.78
C LYS A 76 26.38 13.37 -7.00
N LYS A 77 26.65 12.07 -7.02
CA LYS A 77 27.20 11.35 -8.19
C LYS A 77 26.18 11.14 -9.30
N LEU A 78 24.89 11.04 -8.95
CA LEU A 78 23.82 10.78 -9.91
C LEU A 78 23.29 12.04 -10.59
N ILE A 79 23.32 13.20 -9.92
CA ILE A 79 22.88 14.47 -10.50
C ILE A 79 23.91 15.00 -11.51
N SER A 80 23.45 15.53 -12.63
CA SER A 80 24.31 16.09 -13.67
C SER A 80 23.57 17.12 -14.51
N ASN A 81 24.28 18.13 -15.01
CA ASN A 81 23.75 19.14 -15.94
C ASN A 81 23.46 18.58 -17.35
N LYS A 82 23.92 17.35 -17.65
CA LYS A 82 23.61 16.66 -18.92
C LYS A 82 22.12 16.20 -18.99
N TYR A 83 21.40 16.25 -17.89
CA TYR A 83 19.98 15.93 -17.87
C TYR A 83 19.14 17.21 -17.97
N LYS A 84 17.96 17.10 -18.57
CA LYS A 84 16.98 18.19 -18.62
C LYS A 84 16.60 18.66 -17.20
N LYS A 85 16.39 17.71 -16.29
CA LYS A 85 16.09 17.92 -14.87
C LYS A 85 16.65 16.75 -14.05
N ASN A 86 16.98 17.01 -12.79
CA ASN A 86 17.24 15.99 -11.78
C ASN A 86 16.12 16.04 -10.74
N ILE A 87 15.44 14.93 -10.51
CA ILE A 87 14.31 14.84 -9.60
C ILE A 87 14.56 13.70 -8.60
N PHE A 88 14.51 14.02 -7.32
CA PHE A 88 14.58 13.05 -6.23
C PHE A 88 13.18 12.78 -5.70
N ILE A 89 12.75 11.50 -5.70
CA ILE A 89 11.42 11.06 -5.29
C ILE A 89 11.53 10.29 -3.98
N SER A 90 11.16 10.92 -2.88
CA SER A 90 11.15 10.31 -1.55
C SER A 90 9.79 9.74 -1.21
N ASN A 91 9.74 8.64 -0.46
CA ASN A 91 8.51 7.97 -0.08
C ASN A 91 8.41 7.80 1.44
N ILE A 92 7.22 8.05 2.01
CA ILE A 92 6.84 7.91 3.42
C ILE A 92 7.42 9.03 4.30
N TYR A 93 6.61 9.58 5.21
CA TYR A 93 6.85 10.81 5.96
C TYR A 93 8.24 10.92 6.59
N TYR A 94 8.77 9.86 7.20
CA TYR A 94 10.06 9.92 7.85
C TYR A 94 11.21 10.13 6.85
N SER A 95 11.21 9.40 5.76
CA SER A 95 12.16 9.56 4.67
C SER A 95 11.98 10.92 3.97
N ASN A 96 10.73 11.39 3.83
CA ASN A 96 10.39 12.66 3.23
C ASN A 96 10.99 13.84 4.03
N ILE A 97 10.82 13.85 5.38
CA ILE A 97 11.41 14.84 6.27
C ILE A 97 12.95 14.88 6.08
N LEU A 98 13.60 13.71 6.19
CA LEU A 98 15.06 13.63 6.11
C LEU A 98 15.57 14.03 4.72
N SER A 99 14.85 13.70 3.66
CA SER A 99 15.23 14.11 2.30
C SER A 99 15.25 15.63 2.15
N ILE A 100 14.28 16.35 2.70
CA ILE A 100 14.30 17.82 2.69
C ILE A 100 15.47 18.35 3.54
N LEU A 101 15.64 17.85 4.77
CA LEU A 101 16.67 18.35 5.67
C LEU A 101 18.11 18.18 5.10
N PHE A 102 18.38 17.07 4.44
CA PHE A 102 19.74 16.73 4.01
C PHE A 102 20.02 17.03 2.53
N LEU A 103 19.01 17.02 1.67
CA LEU A 103 19.23 17.05 0.21
C LEU A 103 18.75 18.35 -0.46
N ARG A 104 17.99 19.22 0.24
CA ARG A 104 17.43 20.45 -0.36
C ARG A 104 18.50 21.41 -0.90
N SER A 105 19.72 21.35 -0.37
CA SER A 105 20.85 22.17 -0.86
C SER A 105 21.43 21.72 -2.20
N LEU A 106 21.01 20.54 -2.70
CA LEU A 106 21.48 20.04 -4.00
C LEU A 106 20.65 20.64 -5.15
N LYS A 107 21.31 20.85 -6.31
CA LYS A 107 20.67 21.38 -7.54
C LYS A 107 19.75 20.32 -8.18
N MET A 108 18.61 20.05 -7.55
CA MET A 108 17.60 19.11 -8.03
C MET A 108 16.22 19.45 -7.46
N LYS A 109 15.17 18.94 -8.08
CA LYS A 109 13.80 18.99 -7.59
C LYS A 109 13.54 17.85 -6.61
N ILE A 110 12.72 18.08 -5.58
CA ILE A 110 12.34 17.06 -4.60
C ILE A 110 10.83 16.87 -4.61
N VAL A 111 10.42 15.65 -4.93
CA VAL A 111 9.02 15.17 -4.87
C VAL A 111 8.86 14.29 -3.65
N LEU A 112 7.90 14.63 -2.80
CA LEU A 112 7.53 13.84 -1.62
C LEU A 112 6.28 13.02 -1.91
N VAL A 113 6.38 11.71 -1.78
CA VAL A 113 5.24 10.80 -1.95
C VAL A 113 4.80 10.27 -0.58
N GLU A 114 3.60 10.65 -0.15
CA GLU A 114 3.05 10.21 1.11
C GLU A 114 2.08 9.04 0.89
N ARG A 115 2.27 8.01 1.71
CA ARG A 115 1.49 6.76 1.66
C ARG A 115 0.83 6.41 2.97
N THR A 116 1.09 7.20 3.99
CA THR A 116 0.65 6.97 5.36
C THR A 116 -0.47 7.92 5.72
N PRO A 117 -1.61 7.43 6.22
CA PRO A 117 -2.69 8.29 6.68
C PRO A 117 -2.23 9.15 7.86
N PHE A 118 -2.69 10.41 7.91
CA PHE A 118 -2.39 11.31 9.01
C PHE A 118 -2.79 10.75 10.38
N LYS A 119 -3.87 9.98 10.44
CA LYS A 119 -4.37 9.34 11.67
C LYS A 119 -3.33 8.42 12.32
N GLU A 120 -2.43 7.79 11.57
CA GLU A 120 -1.33 6.97 12.12
C GLU A 120 -0.44 7.79 13.07
N LEU A 121 -0.23 9.07 12.76
CA LEU A 121 0.53 9.99 13.60
C LEU A 121 -0.22 10.41 14.88
N SER A 122 -1.47 9.98 15.06
CA SER A 122 -2.29 10.25 16.24
C SER A 122 -2.58 9.01 17.09
N ILE A 123 -1.98 7.86 16.76
CA ILE A 123 -2.09 6.62 17.53
C ILE A 123 -0.77 6.44 18.29
N TYR A 124 -0.82 6.38 19.59
CA TYR A 124 0.37 6.28 20.46
C TYR A 124 0.32 4.98 21.26
N TYR A 125 1.44 4.28 21.32
CA TYR A 125 1.58 3.03 22.06
C TYR A 125 2.21 3.22 23.44
N ASN A 126 2.99 4.28 23.60
CA ASN A 126 3.64 4.68 24.86
C ASN A 126 4.05 6.16 24.79
N PHE A 127 4.54 6.70 25.92
CA PHE A 127 4.93 8.11 26.04
C PHE A 127 6.06 8.52 25.07
N VAL A 128 7.04 7.64 24.85
CA VAL A 128 8.14 7.90 23.91
C VAL A 128 7.61 8.00 22.47
N ASP A 129 6.67 7.14 22.10
CA ASP A 129 6.04 7.17 20.79
C ASP A 129 5.19 8.45 20.60
N LEU A 130 4.52 8.92 21.66
CA LEU A 130 3.79 10.18 21.65
C LEU A 130 4.73 11.36 21.33
N ILE A 131 5.83 11.51 22.11
CA ILE A 131 6.82 12.58 21.88
C ILE A 131 7.39 12.50 20.46
N LYS A 132 7.79 11.32 20.02
CA LYS A 132 8.28 11.10 18.65
C LYS A 132 7.30 11.56 17.59
N LYS A 133 6.01 11.25 17.71
CA LYS A 133 4.99 11.62 16.73
C LYS A 133 4.65 13.11 16.78
N ILE A 134 4.73 13.75 17.94
CA ILE A 134 4.63 15.21 18.05
C ILE A 134 5.77 15.87 17.26
N ILE A 135 7.02 15.44 17.49
CA ILE A 135 8.19 15.95 16.75
C ILE A 135 8.01 15.73 15.24
N ILE A 136 7.57 14.55 14.81
CA ILE A 136 7.31 14.26 13.40
C ILE A 136 6.27 15.21 12.82
N LYS A 137 5.15 15.48 13.51
CA LYS A 137 4.13 16.42 13.05
C LYS A 137 4.68 17.84 12.87
N ILE A 138 5.50 18.29 13.80
CA ILE A 138 6.19 19.60 13.72
C ILE A 138 7.14 19.62 12.51
N LEU A 139 7.96 18.59 12.35
CA LEU A 139 8.91 18.50 11.24
C LEU A 139 8.20 18.43 9.88
N ILE A 140 7.07 17.73 9.75
CA ILE A 140 6.27 17.72 8.52
C ILE A 140 5.86 19.15 8.16
N LYS A 141 5.33 19.93 9.12
CA LYS A 141 4.89 21.30 8.89
C LYS A 141 5.98 22.18 8.27
N PHE A 142 7.21 22.08 8.77
CA PHE A 142 8.31 22.92 8.31
C PHE A 142 9.07 22.38 7.10
N THR A 143 9.09 21.07 6.92
CA THR A 143 9.88 20.47 5.83
C THR A 143 9.08 20.32 4.54
N PHE A 144 7.82 19.88 4.60
CA PHE A 144 7.05 19.58 3.39
C PHE A 144 6.75 20.82 2.55
N LEU A 145 6.65 21.99 3.18
CA LEU A 145 6.54 23.30 2.48
C LEU A 145 7.75 23.61 1.57
N LYS A 146 8.89 22.99 1.85
CA LYS A 146 10.13 23.18 1.06
C LYS A 146 10.25 22.19 -0.11
N ALA A 147 9.31 21.28 -0.30
CA ALA A 147 9.28 20.37 -1.43
C ALA A 147 8.81 21.07 -2.70
N ASP A 148 9.31 20.64 -3.85
CA ASP A 148 8.83 21.16 -5.14
C ASP A 148 7.46 20.59 -5.50
N MET A 149 7.13 19.38 -5.00
CA MET A 149 5.82 18.77 -5.16
C MET A 149 5.55 17.73 -4.06
N CYS A 150 4.30 17.72 -3.57
CA CYS A 150 3.80 16.67 -2.67
C CYS A 150 2.73 15.83 -3.38
N VAL A 151 2.87 14.51 -3.30
CA VAL A 151 1.94 13.54 -3.89
C VAL A 151 1.44 12.58 -2.82
N SER A 152 0.17 12.23 -2.85
CA SER A 152 -0.38 11.16 -2.01
C SER A 152 -0.97 10.03 -2.85
N ASN A 153 -1.09 8.85 -2.22
CA ASN A 153 -1.67 7.67 -2.85
C ASN A 153 -3.18 7.53 -2.67
N SER A 154 -3.85 8.47 -1.97
CA SER A 154 -5.31 8.53 -1.83
C SER A 154 -5.80 9.96 -1.61
N LYS A 155 -7.06 10.23 -1.98
CA LYS A 155 -7.69 11.54 -1.77
C LYS A 155 -7.80 11.91 -0.29
N LEU A 156 -8.04 10.93 0.57
CA LEU A 156 -8.13 11.19 1.99
C LEU A 156 -6.81 11.71 2.55
N ILE A 157 -5.69 11.09 2.17
CA ILE A 157 -4.36 11.57 2.59
C ILE A 157 -4.11 12.99 2.07
N SER A 158 -4.37 13.27 0.78
CA SER A 158 -4.26 14.64 0.27
C SER A 158 -5.09 15.63 1.08
N LYS A 159 -6.37 15.29 1.32
CA LYS A 159 -7.29 16.15 2.05
C LYS A 159 -6.78 16.47 3.46
N ASP A 160 -6.28 15.46 4.17
CA ASP A 160 -5.78 15.64 5.54
C ASP A 160 -4.53 16.51 5.57
N TYR A 161 -3.52 16.18 4.78
CA TYR A 161 -2.28 16.96 4.78
C TYR A 161 -2.50 18.40 4.30
N ASN A 162 -3.38 18.60 3.31
CA ASN A 162 -3.76 19.95 2.86
C ASN A 162 -4.46 20.73 3.97
N LYS A 163 -5.41 20.09 4.68
CA LYS A 163 -6.16 20.69 5.77
C LYS A 163 -5.28 21.01 6.99
N TYR A 164 -4.47 20.05 7.46
CA TYR A 164 -3.72 20.18 8.71
C TYR A 164 -2.47 21.05 8.58
N TYR A 165 -1.88 21.10 7.38
CA TYR A 165 -0.58 21.75 7.17
C TYR A 165 -0.60 22.86 6.12
N ASN A 166 -1.76 23.17 5.54
CA ASN A 166 -1.90 24.10 4.43
C ASN A 166 -0.94 23.75 3.25
N LEU A 167 -0.86 22.49 2.92
CA LEU A 167 -0.03 21.95 1.85
C LEU A 167 -0.85 21.74 0.58
N ASN A 168 -0.20 21.62 -0.56
CA ASN A 168 -0.84 21.33 -1.84
C ASN A 168 -0.45 19.93 -2.33
N PHE A 169 -1.08 18.92 -1.79
CA PHE A 169 -0.90 17.53 -2.23
C PHE A 169 -1.73 17.21 -3.47
N LYS A 170 -1.07 16.70 -4.51
CA LYS A 170 -1.76 16.05 -5.65
C LYS A 170 -2.01 14.58 -5.35
N THR A 171 -3.20 14.07 -5.67
CA THR A 171 -3.49 12.63 -5.55
C THR A 171 -3.14 11.91 -6.83
N ILE A 172 -2.22 10.93 -6.75
CA ILE A 172 -1.95 9.97 -7.81
C ILE A 172 -2.01 8.57 -7.20
N TYR A 173 -3.02 7.80 -7.61
CA TYR A 173 -3.22 6.44 -7.08
C TYR A 173 -2.08 5.51 -7.46
N PRO A 174 -1.81 4.48 -6.63
CA PRO A 174 -0.87 3.44 -7.01
C PRO A 174 -1.30 2.70 -8.28
N PRO A 175 -0.36 2.18 -9.08
CA PRO A 175 -0.67 1.36 -10.26
C PRO A 175 -1.15 -0.04 -9.84
N SER A 176 -2.42 -0.15 -9.40
CA SER A 176 -2.97 -1.33 -8.72
C SER A 176 -3.85 -2.19 -9.61
N PHE A 177 -4.37 -1.66 -10.73
CA PHE A 177 -5.29 -2.35 -11.63
C PHE A 177 -4.73 -2.48 -13.02
N ASN A 178 -4.81 -3.71 -13.58
CA ASN A 178 -4.50 -4.00 -14.97
C ASN A 178 -5.68 -4.72 -15.62
N LYS A 179 -6.16 -4.24 -16.78
CA LYS A 179 -7.31 -4.80 -17.51
C LYS A 179 -7.06 -6.21 -18.07
N SER A 180 -5.80 -6.62 -18.25
CA SER A 180 -5.45 -7.97 -18.72
C SER A 180 -5.74 -9.08 -17.71
N VAL A 181 -6.12 -8.72 -16.49
CA VAL A 181 -6.43 -9.67 -15.42
C VAL A 181 -7.73 -10.40 -15.73
N GLN A 182 -7.68 -11.74 -15.70
CA GLN A 182 -8.86 -12.59 -15.92
C GLN A 182 -9.87 -12.42 -14.78
N PHE A 183 -11.09 -12.06 -15.13
CA PHE A 183 -12.20 -11.94 -14.19
C PHE A 183 -12.85 -13.31 -13.97
N ASN A 184 -12.93 -13.77 -12.74
CA ASN A 184 -13.49 -15.07 -12.39
C ASN A 184 -14.51 -14.93 -11.25
N ASN A 185 -15.75 -14.68 -11.61
CA ASN A 185 -16.87 -14.57 -10.67
C ASN A 185 -17.51 -15.94 -10.45
N LYS A 186 -16.91 -16.77 -9.59
CA LYS A 186 -17.56 -18.02 -9.17
C LYS A 186 -18.61 -17.72 -8.12
N ASN A 187 -19.83 -18.20 -8.34
CA ASN A 187 -20.95 -18.05 -7.40
C ASN A 187 -20.61 -18.66 -6.02
N ILE A 188 -20.66 -17.83 -4.98
CA ILE A 188 -20.49 -18.20 -3.57
C ILE A 188 -21.56 -19.22 -3.14
N ASN A 189 -22.73 -19.23 -3.81
CA ASN A 189 -23.95 -19.92 -3.41
C ASN A 189 -23.92 -21.45 -3.38
N LYS A 190 -22.88 -22.10 -3.93
CA LYS A 190 -22.80 -23.56 -4.05
C LYS A 190 -21.92 -24.24 -3.00
N LYS A 191 -21.21 -23.46 -2.15
CA LYS A 191 -20.25 -24.04 -1.21
C LYS A 191 -20.85 -24.24 0.18
N LYS A 192 -20.48 -25.37 0.81
CA LYS A 192 -20.83 -25.70 2.18
C LYS A 192 -20.05 -24.87 3.22
N THR A 193 -18.83 -24.43 2.89
CA THR A 193 -17.96 -23.63 3.75
C THR A 193 -17.43 -22.43 2.98
N ILE A 194 -17.60 -21.22 3.53
CA ILE A 194 -17.11 -19.97 2.91
C ILE A 194 -15.62 -19.82 3.15
N CYS A 195 -14.87 -19.54 2.09
CA CYS A 195 -13.46 -19.26 2.13
C CYS A 195 -13.22 -17.74 2.13
N ILE A 196 -12.86 -17.19 3.28
CA ILE A 196 -12.44 -15.80 3.42
C ILE A 196 -10.93 -15.75 3.28
N GLY A 197 -10.39 -14.73 2.61
CA GLY A 197 -8.95 -14.58 2.48
C GLY A 197 -8.47 -13.15 2.69
N THR A 198 -7.23 -13.02 3.13
CA THR A 198 -6.55 -11.73 3.24
C THR A 198 -5.12 -11.82 2.70
N VAL A 199 -4.59 -10.70 2.25
CA VAL A 199 -3.19 -10.54 1.80
C VAL A 199 -2.62 -9.32 2.51
N CYS A 200 -1.78 -9.53 3.52
CA CYS A 200 -1.20 -8.44 4.29
C CYS A 200 0.08 -8.85 5.03
N ARG A 201 0.85 -7.86 5.48
CA ARG A 201 1.90 -8.09 6.48
C ARG A 201 1.24 -8.50 7.80
N LEU A 202 1.81 -9.47 8.52
CA LEU A 202 1.29 -9.90 9.81
C LEU A 202 1.81 -8.98 10.92
N SER A 203 1.18 -7.81 11.05
CA SER A 203 1.49 -6.75 12.01
C SER A 203 0.21 -6.24 12.66
N ARG A 204 0.34 -5.56 13.80
CA ARG A 204 -0.82 -5.19 14.66
C ARG A 204 -1.86 -4.35 13.93
N GLU A 205 -1.41 -3.38 13.12
CA GLU A 205 -2.29 -2.47 12.38
C GLU A 205 -3.19 -3.17 11.35
N LYS A 206 -2.93 -4.47 11.07
CA LYS A 206 -3.74 -5.25 10.12
C LYS A 206 -5.00 -5.87 10.73
N GLY A 207 -5.22 -5.70 12.04
CA GLY A 207 -6.48 -6.05 12.70
C GLY A 207 -6.80 -7.55 12.77
N LEU A 208 -5.80 -8.43 12.52
CA LEU A 208 -6.04 -9.88 12.50
C LEU A 208 -6.34 -10.46 13.90
N PHE A 209 -5.83 -9.82 14.96
CA PHE A 209 -6.12 -10.26 16.33
C PHE A 209 -7.60 -10.10 16.68
N GLU A 210 -8.19 -8.97 16.29
CA GLU A 210 -9.60 -8.66 16.49
C GLU A 210 -10.45 -9.59 15.65
N PHE A 211 -10.09 -9.82 14.40
CA PHE A 211 -10.80 -10.75 13.53
C PHE A 211 -10.79 -12.20 14.08
N PHE A 212 -9.65 -12.67 14.61
CA PHE A 212 -9.58 -14.03 15.19
C PHE A 212 -10.52 -14.19 16.39
N ARG A 213 -10.68 -13.14 17.22
CA ARG A 213 -11.56 -13.17 18.39
C ARG A 213 -13.05 -13.31 18.04
N ILE A 214 -13.47 -12.81 16.88
CA ILE A 214 -14.87 -12.89 16.47
C ILE A 214 -15.23 -14.18 15.72
N ILE A 215 -14.24 -14.96 15.25
CA ILE A 215 -14.53 -16.21 14.52
C ILE A 215 -15.36 -17.20 15.32
N PRO A 216 -15.14 -17.39 16.65
CA PRO A 216 -16.00 -18.27 17.45
C PRO A 216 -17.47 -17.82 17.54
N GLU A 217 -17.76 -16.53 17.29
CA GLU A 217 -19.12 -15.96 17.37
C GLU A 217 -19.90 -16.10 16.05
N LEU A 218 -19.25 -16.61 14.99
CA LEU A 218 -19.91 -16.85 13.71
C LEU A 218 -20.83 -18.08 13.78
N LYS A 219 -21.99 -18.01 13.13
CA LYS A 219 -23.02 -19.07 13.12
C LYS A 219 -22.52 -20.39 12.52
N GLU A 220 -21.61 -20.33 11.56
CA GLU A 220 -21.01 -21.51 10.93
C GLU A 220 -19.49 -21.37 10.79
N LYS A 221 -18.80 -22.51 10.65
CA LYS A 221 -17.36 -22.55 10.43
C LYS A 221 -17.00 -21.96 9.08
N ILE A 222 -16.00 -21.09 9.08
CA ILE A 222 -15.37 -20.53 7.88
C ILE A 222 -13.99 -21.15 7.65
N LEU A 223 -13.47 -21.03 6.44
CA LEU A 223 -12.06 -21.25 6.15
C LEU A 223 -11.38 -19.90 5.91
N PHE A 224 -10.46 -19.51 6.78
CA PHE A 224 -9.73 -18.27 6.64
C PHE A 224 -8.30 -18.51 6.16
N LYS A 225 -7.95 -17.94 4.99
CA LYS A 225 -6.63 -18.06 4.37
C LYS A 225 -5.88 -16.74 4.46
N ILE A 226 -4.65 -16.79 4.95
CA ILE A 226 -3.81 -15.62 5.14
C ILE A 226 -2.57 -15.74 4.28
N ILE A 227 -2.41 -14.82 3.32
CA ILE A 227 -1.18 -14.65 2.53
C ILE A 227 -0.36 -13.54 3.15
N GLY A 228 0.88 -13.83 3.48
CA GLY A 228 1.83 -12.88 4.04
C GLY A 228 2.62 -13.45 5.20
N ASP A 229 3.53 -12.63 5.69
CA ASP A 229 4.37 -12.92 6.85
C ASP A 229 4.58 -11.63 7.67
N GLY A 230 5.10 -11.73 8.87
CA GLY A 230 5.35 -10.56 9.71
C GLY A 230 5.61 -10.88 11.18
N PRO A 231 5.94 -9.85 11.97
CA PRO A 231 6.39 -10.02 13.36
C PRO A 231 5.34 -10.63 14.29
N GLU A 232 4.04 -10.51 13.97
CA GLU A 232 2.97 -11.00 14.82
C GLU A 232 2.53 -12.45 14.49
N LYS A 233 3.16 -13.12 13.52
CA LYS A 233 2.75 -14.47 13.06
C LYS A 233 2.65 -15.49 14.19
N ASN A 234 3.68 -15.60 15.02
CA ASN A 234 3.71 -16.58 16.11
C ASN A 234 2.63 -16.32 17.15
N LYS A 235 2.35 -15.03 17.44
CA LYS A 235 1.27 -14.64 18.37
C LYS A 235 -0.10 -14.97 17.79
N LEU A 236 -0.31 -14.75 16.50
CA LEU A 236 -1.56 -15.13 15.81
C LEU A 236 -1.77 -16.64 15.80
N ILE A 237 -0.73 -17.43 15.56
CA ILE A 237 -0.79 -18.90 15.66
C ILE A 237 -1.18 -19.33 17.09
N LYS A 238 -0.53 -18.76 18.12
CA LYS A 238 -0.86 -19.05 19.53
C LYS A 238 -2.32 -18.67 19.83
N LEU A 239 -2.76 -17.49 19.40
CA LEU A 239 -4.15 -17.06 19.60
C LEU A 239 -5.15 -17.99 18.92
N SER A 240 -4.88 -18.44 17.68
CA SER A 240 -5.79 -19.38 16.98
C SER A 240 -5.95 -20.72 17.71
N LYS A 241 -4.88 -21.21 18.36
CA LYS A 241 -4.95 -22.42 19.21
C LYS A 241 -5.76 -22.18 20.48
N ASN A 242 -5.50 -21.07 21.18
CA ASN A 242 -6.22 -20.72 22.42
C ASN A 242 -7.74 -20.56 22.17
N LEU A 243 -8.12 -19.99 21.02
CA LEU A 243 -9.52 -19.83 20.62
C LEU A 243 -10.11 -21.10 19.96
N LYS A 244 -9.35 -22.20 19.85
CA LYS A 244 -9.75 -23.47 19.21
C LYS A 244 -10.21 -23.31 17.75
N ILE A 245 -9.72 -22.29 17.03
CA ILE A 245 -10.02 -22.00 15.61
C ILE A 245 -8.90 -22.39 14.65
N ASN A 246 -7.82 -22.99 15.14
CA ASN A 246 -6.63 -23.31 14.35
C ASN A 246 -6.91 -24.19 13.13
N LYS A 247 -7.94 -25.05 13.17
CA LYS A 247 -8.36 -25.85 12.02
C LYS A 247 -9.07 -25.03 10.93
N GLN A 248 -9.57 -23.85 11.27
CA GLN A 248 -10.22 -22.91 10.35
C GLN A 248 -9.24 -21.92 9.72
N ILE A 249 -8.02 -21.77 10.27
CA ILE A 249 -7.02 -20.79 9.82
C ILE A 249 -5.93 -21.48 9.02
N LYS A 250 -5.65 -20.95 7.83
CA LYS A 250 -4.52 -21.42 7.00
C LYS A 250 -3.54 -20.27 6.73
N PHE A 251 -2.38 -20.29 7.37
CA PHE A 251 -1.27 -19.40 7.08
C PHE A 251 -0.55 -19.93 5.83
N LEU A 252 -0.65 -19.23 4.71
CA LEU A 252 -0.04 -19.62 3.44
C LEU A 252 1.38 -19.07 3.25
N GLY A 253 1.86 -18.31 4.24
CA GLY A 253 3.16 -17.68 4.20
C GLY A 253 3.24 -16.56 3.17
N PHE A 254 4.46 -16.08 2.98
CA PHE A 254 4.76 -15.11 1.94
C PHE A 254 4.58 -15.73 0.54
N LYS A 255 4.02 -14.94 -0.40
CA LYS A 255 3.87 -15.29 -1.80
C LYS A 255 4.43 -14.20 -2.69
N LYS A 256 5.06 -14.57 -3.81
CA LYS A 256 5.49 -13.62 -4.83
C LYS A 256 4.28 -12.91 -5.45
N PRO A 257 4.39 -11.67 -5.91
CA PRO A 257 3.27 -10.93 -6.53
C PRO A 257 2.57 -11.72 -7.67
N SER A 258 3.32 -12.49 -8.45
CA SER A 258 2.79 -13.34 -9.52
C SER A 258 1.90 -14.49 -9.03
N GLU A 259 2.11 -14.96 -7.80
CA GLU A 259 1.36 -16.08 -7.21
C GLU A 259 0.11 -15.63 -6.45
N ILE A 260 0.07 -14.36 -5.98
CA ILE A 260 -1.00 -13.83 -5.13
C ILE A 260 -2.36 -13.99 -5.80
N LYS A 261 -2.46 -13.67 -7.08
CA LYS A 261 -3.70 -13.72 -7.85
C LYS A 261 -4.30 -15.13 -7.86
N SER A 262 -3.53 -16.15 -8.20
CA SER A 262 -4.00 -17.55 -8.28
C SER A 262 -4.50 -18.09 -6.94
N VAL A 263 -3.94 -17.58 -5.83
CA VAL A 263 -4.41 -17.91 -4.48
C VAL A 263 -5.67 -17.12 -4.12
N MET A 264 -5.73 -15.82 -4.46
CA MET A 264 -6.91 -14.99 -4.23
C MET A 264 -8.15 -15.47 -5.01
N GLU A 265 -7.97 -16.06 -6.18
CA GLU A 265 -9.06 -16.67 -6.97
C GLU A 265 -9.80 -17.78 -6.19
N LYS A 266 -9.13 -18.40 -5.23
CA LYS A 266 -9.70 -19.44 -4.35
C LYS A 266 -10.49 -18.88 -3.17
N PHE A 267 -10.48 -17.56 -2.95
CA PHE A 267 -11.30 -16.90 -1.96
C PHE A 267 -12.72 -16.72 -2.48
N ASP A 268 -13.68 -16.76 -1.59
CA ASP A 268 -15.04 -16.33 -1.86
C ASP A 268 -15.19 -14.83 -1.55
N ILE A 269 -14.51 -14.37 -0.50
CA ILE A 269 -14.50 -12.99 -0.02
C ILE A 269 -13.06 -12.59 0.29
N TYR A 270 -12.68 -11.37 -0.08
CA TYR A 270 -11.47 -10.74 0.41
C TYR A 270 -11.79 -9.89 1.64
N LEU A 271 -11.07 -10.11 2.75
CA LEU A 271 -11.23 -9.36 3.99
C LEU A 271 -10.03 -8.43 4.21
N ASN A 272 -10.32 -7.16 4.47
CA ASN A 272 -9.37 -6.17 4.96
C ASN A 272 -9.81 -5.65 6.32
N CYS A 273 -9.18 -6.10 7.39
CA CYS A 273 -9.49 -5.67 8.75
C CYS A 273 -8.48 -4.66 9.32
N SER A 274 -7.72 -3.98 8.48
CA SER A 274 -6.72 -3.00 8.89
C SER A 274 -7.33 -1.82 9.63
N HIS A 275 -6.71 -1.38 10.71
CA HIS A 275 -7.10 -0.18 11.46
C HIS A 275 -6.87 1.10 10.67
N PHE A 276 -5.79 1.12 9.87
CA PHE A 276 -5.48 2.20 8.93
C PHE A 276 -4.71 1.66 7.72
N GLU A 277 -4.92 2.30 6.59
CA GLU A 277 -4.28 1.97 5.30
C GLU A 277 -4.16 3.25 4.48
N GLY A 278 -3.00 3.48 3.86
CA GLY A 278 -2.87 4.58 2.90
C GLY A 278 -3.76 4.35 1.68
N PHE A 279 -3.53 3.25 0.99
CA PHE A 279 -4.35 2.75 -0.11
C PHE A 279 -4.19 1.22 -0.20
N PRO A 280 -5.24 0.44 0.06
CA PRO A 280 -5.15 -1.03 0.06
C PRO A 280 -5.17 -1.61 -1.36
N ASN A 281 -4.00 -1.69 -1.99
CA ASN A 281 -3.83 -2.23 -3.36
C ASN A 281 -4.47 -3.61 -3.52
N THR A 282 -4.35 -4.47 -2.52
CA THR A 282 -4.88 -5.84 -2.54
C THR A 282 -6.41 -5.90 -2.58
N ALA A 283 -7.10 -4.87 -2.07
CA ALA A 283 -8.54 -4.74 -2.24
C ALA A 283 -8.92 -4.44 -3.71
N VAL A 284 -8.14 -3.59 -4.40
CA VAL A 284 -8.31 -3.33 -5.84
C VAL A 284 -8.02 -4.60 -6.64
N GLU A 285 -6.96 -5.33 -6.29
CA GLU A 285 -6.60 -6.60 -6.93
C GLU A 285 -7.72 -7.64 -6.74
N ALA A 286 -8.31 -7.76 -5.54
CA ALA A 286 -9.43 -8.65 -5.27
C ALA A 286 -10.67 -8.31 -6.13
N LEU A 287 -11.06 -7.05 -6.16
CA LEU A 287 -12.17 -6.59 -7.01
C LEU A 287 -11.91 -6.82 -8.50
N SER A 288 -10.67 -6.65 -8.94
CA SER A 288 -10.29 -6.84 -10.35
C SER A 288 -10.49 -8.26 -10.87
N ILE A 289 -10.46 -9.25 -9.96
CA ILE A 289 -10.72 -10.67 -10.25
C ILE A 289 -12.14 -11.10 -9.85
N GLY A 290 -13.01 -10.17 -9.50
CA GLY A 290 -14.41 -10.44 -9.15
C GLY A 290 -14.64 -10.91 -7.71
N LYS A 291 -13.70 -10.69 -6.79
CA LYS A 291 -13.89 -11.03 -5.37
C LYS A 291 -14.46 -9.84 -4.61
N PRO A 292 -15.62 -10.01 -3.92
CA PRO A 292 -16.17 -8.96 -3.08
C PRO A 292 -15.23 -8.68 -1.89
N VAL A 293 -15.19 -7.42 -1.48
CA VAL A 293 -14.32 -6.94 -0.42
C VAL A 293 -15.16 -6.59 0.80
N ILE A 294 -14.87 -7.21 1.94
CA ILE A 294 -15.34 -6.75 3.25
C ILE A 294 -14.18 -6.02 3.91
N ALA A 295 -14.40 -4.79 4.35
CA ALA A 295 -13.32 -4.00 4.91
C ALA A 295 -13.75 -3.23 6.15
N SER A 296 -12.83 -3.06 7.10
CA SER A 296 -13.01 -2.11 8.19
C SER A 296 -13.11 -0.69 7.64
N GLN A 297 -13.85 0.17 8.32
CA GLN A 297 -13.82 1.61 8.12
C GLN A 297 -12.43 2.13 8.54
N SER A 298 -11.41 1.59 7.90
CA SER A 298 -10.04 2.01 8.12
C SER A 298 -9.85 3.43 7.59
N TYR A 299 -9.03 4.18 8.29
CA TYR A 299 -8.67 5.51 7.84
C TYR A 299 -7.70 5.41 6.65
N GLY A 300 -8.15 5.84 5.47
CA GLY A 300 -7.37 5.74 4.23
C GLY A 300 -8.25 5.57 2.98
N GLY A 301 -7.68 5.01 1.93
CA GLY A 301 -8.30 4.93 0.61
C GLY A 301 -9.39 3.87 0.42
N ILE A 302 -9.82 3.14 1.45
CA ILE A 302 -10.79 2.04 1.28
C ILE A 302 -12.15 2.53 0.77
N ASN A 303 -12.64 3.69 1.25
CA ASN A 303 -13.89 4.31 0.80
C ASN A 303 -13.85 4.74 -0.68
N GLU A 304 -12.67 4.90 -1.23
CA GLU A 304 -12.48 5.23 -2.65
C GLU A 304 -12.60 3.98 -3.52
N ILE A 305 -12.34 2.81 -2.94
CA ILE A 305 -12.36 1.50 -3.60
C ILE A 305 -13.75 0.87 -3.51
N ILE A 306 -14.39 0.87 -2.33
CA ILE A 306 -15.72 0.28 -2.13
C ILE A 306 -16.78 1.39 -2.19
N LYS A 307 -17.24 1.73 -3.39
CA LYS A 307 -18.27 2.76 -3.60
C LYS A 307 -19.70 2.23 -3.69
N LYS A 308 -19.86 0.96 -4.00
CA LYS A 308 -21.20 0.32 -4.18
C LYS A 308 -21.27 -0.96 -3.36
N LYS A 309 -22.42 -1.22 -2.75
CA LYS A 309 -22.68 -2.45 -1.98
C LYS A 309 -22.44 -3.73 -2.80
N ASN A 310 -22.61 -3.69 -4.11
CA ASN A 310 -22.33 -4.83 -5.00
C ASN A 310 -20.85 -5.22 -5.05
N TYR A 311 -19.94 -4.31 -4.72
CA TYR A 311 -18.49 -4.56 -4.72
C TYR A 311 -17.99 -5.07 -3.38
N GLY A 312 -18.71 -4.77 -2.30
CA GLY A 312 -18.34 -5.13 -0.95
C GLY A 312 -19.03 -4.26 0.09
N LEU A 313 -18.65 -4.47 1.34
CA LEU A 313 -19.22 -3.77 2.49
C LEU A 313 -18.11 -3.25 3.39
N ILE A 314 -18.37 -2.12 4.02
CA ILE A 314 -17.48 -1.53 5.02
C ILE A 314 -18.17 -1.66 6.38
N TYR A 315 -17.41 -2.06 7.41
CA TYR A 315 -17.90 -2.19 8.79
C TYR A 315 -17.13 -1.25 9.73
N ASN A 316 -17.80 -0.79 10.79
CA ASN A 316 -17.25 0.15 11.76
C ASN A 316 -16.73 -0.52 13.04
N ASN A 317 -17.29 -1.69 13.39
CA ASN A 317 -16.98 -2.43 14.62
C ASN A 317 -17.14 -3.95 14.42
N ASN A 318 -16.70 -4.71 15.40
CA ASN A 318 -16.75 -6.17 15.36
C ASN A 318 -18.17 -6.73 15.27
N GLY A 319 -19.15 -6.14 15.98
CA GLY A 319 -20.54 -6.59 15.92
C GLY A 319 -21.15 -6.43 14.52
N GLU A 320 -20.83 -5.34 13.83
CA GLU A 320 -21.24 -5.14 12.45
C GLU A 320 -20.57 -6.14 11.51
N LEU A 321 -19.27 -6.44 11.70
CA LEU A 321 -18.58 -7.48 10.93
C LEU A 321 -19.20 -8.86 11.13
N ILE A 322 -19.49 -9.26 12.37
CA ILE A 322 -20.18 -10.52 12.71
C ILE A 322 -21.53 -10.60 11.99
N ASN A 323 -22.34 -9.53 12.08
CA ASN A 323 -23.65 -9.49 11.42
C ASN A 323 -23.51 -9.62 9.88
N ILE A 324 -22.57 -8.90 9.26
CA ILE A 324 -22.30 -9.00 7.82
C ILE A 324 -21.91 -10.43 7.45
N LEU A 325 -20.94 -11.03 8.15
CA LEU A 325 -20.46 -12.38 7.86
C LEU A 325 -21.57 -13.43 8.06
N ASN A 326 -22.35 -13.33 9.12
CA ASN A 326 -23.48 -14.23 9.36
C ASN A 326 -24.55 -14.12 8.26
N LYS A 327 -24.88 -12.90 7.80
CA LYS A 327 -25.80 -12.70 6.67
C LYS A 327 -25.28 -13.29 5.35
N ILE A 328 -23.95 -13.28 5.15
CA ILE A 328 -23.32 -13.90 3.97
C ILE A 328 -23.37 -15.44 4.11
N ILE A 329 -23.05 -15.97 5.28
CA ILE A 329 -23.12 -17.40 5.61
C ILE A 329 -24.55 -17.93 5.38
N GLU A 330 -25.54 -17.20 5.86
CA GLU A 330 -26.98 -17.50 5.67
C GLU A 330 -27.49 -17.21 4.25
N LYS A 331 -26.60 -16.79 3.33
CA LYS A 331 -26.93 -16.42 1.93
C LYS A 331 -27.93 -15.26 1.79
N LYS A 332 -28.13 -14.46 2.86
CA LYS A 332 -28.98 -13.26 2.87
C LYS A 332 -28.31 -12.07 2.17
N ILE A 333 -26.98 -12.04 2.12
CA ILE A 333 -26.20 -11.07 1.34
C ILE A 333 -25.55 -11.81 0.18
N ARG A 334 -25.74 -11.27 -1.02
CA ARG A 334 -25.14 -11.77 -2.26
C ARG A 334 -24.45 -10.61 -3.01
N PHE A 335 -23.26 -10.87 -3.52
CA PHE A 335 -22.54 -9.89 -4.33
C PHE A 335 -22.69 -10.24 -5.79
N ASN A 336 -23.07 -9.24 -6.60
CA ASN A 336 -23.19 -9.37 -8.05
C ASN A 336 -22.22 -8.39 -8.70
N ILE A 337 -20.94 -8.80 -8.81
CA ILE A 337 -19.90 -7.98 -9.42
C ILE A 337 -19.91 -8.22 -10.92
N LYS A 338 -20.33 -7.22 -11.70
CA LYS A 338 -20.28 -7.26 -13.15
C LYS A 338 -18.95 -6.72 -13.65
N LYS A 339 -18.27 -7.48 -14.53
CA LYS A 339 -16.94 -7.14 -15.07
C LYS A 339 -16.88 -5.73 -15.65
N LYS A 340 -17.84 -5.34 -16.49
CA LYS A 340 -17.89 -4.03 -17.15
C LYS A 340 -17.96 -2.89 -16.13
N GLU A 341 -18.82 -3.02 -15.12
CA GLU A 341 -19.03 -2.00 -14.10
C GLU A 341 -17.81 -1.83 -13.20
N ILE A 342 -17.25 -2.96 -12.69
CA ILE A 342 -16.10 -2.90 -11.81
C ILE A 342 -14.85 -2.39 -12.54
N TYR A 343 -14.62 -2.77 -13.78
CA TYR A 343 -13.49 -2.30 -14.57
C TYR A 343 -13.60 -0.81 -14.90
N SER A 344 -14.80 -0.29 -15.15
CA SER A 344 -15.05 1.14 -15.27
C SER A 344 -14.69 1.87 -13.98
N HIS A 345 -15.14 1.36 -12.83
CA HIS A 345 -14.81 1.94 -11.53
C HIS A 345 -13.31 1.89 -11.23
N LEU A 346 -12.66 0.74 -11.45
CA LEU A 346 -11.23 0.55 -11.20
C LEU A 346 -10.33 1.30 -12.20
N SER A 347 -10.89 1.89 -13.26
CA SER A 347 -10.12 2.66 -14.24
C SER A 347 -9.32 3.81 -13.61
N SER A 348 -9.82 4.40 -12.52
CA SER A 348 -9.10 5.42 -11.74
C SER A 348 -7.79 4.90 -11.12
N PHE A 349 -7.70 3.60 -10.86
CA PHE A 349 -6.56 2.91 -10.26
C PHE A 349 -5.72 2.16 -11.31
N ASN A 350 -6.03 2.39 -12.60
CA ASN A 350 -5.37 1.74 -13.72
C ASN A 350 -3.89 2.09 -13.76
N GLU A 351 -3.07 1.07 -13.99
CA GLU A 351 -1.61 1.17 -14.04
C GLU A 351 -1.17 2.19 -15.10
N TYR A 352 -1.62 2.05 -16.32
CA TYR A 352 -1.25 2.93 -17.45
C TYR A 352 -1.62 4.39 -17.19
N ASN A 353 -2.85 4.66 -16.73
CA ASN A 353 -3.32 6.02 -16.48
C ASN A 353 -2.53 6.71 -15.35
N ASN A 354 -2.21 5.97 -14.29
CA ASN A 354 -1.46 6.56 -13.18
C ASN A 354 0.04 6.71 -13.51
N LEU A 355 0.60 5.83 -14.33
CA LEU A 355 1.94 6.03 -14.90
C LEU A 355 2.02 7.31 -15.74
N LYS A 356 1.02 7.56 -16.61
CA LYS A 356 0.95 8.82 -17.39
C LYS A 356 0.87 10.05 -16.49
N LYS A 357 0.10 9.99 -15.38
CA LYS A 357 0.02 11.10 -14.42
C LYS A 357 1.36 11.39 -13.75
N TYR A 358 2.11 10.34 -13.37
CA TYR A 358 3.46 10.51 -12.83
C TYR A 358 4.43 11.07 -13.87
N ALA A 359 4.41 10.55 -15.12
CA ALA A 359 5.25 11.06 -16.19
C ALA A 359 5.00 12.55 -16.43
N LYS A 360 3.73 12.95 -16.60
CA LYS A 360 3.34 14.36 -16.76
C LYS A 360 3.80 15.22 -15.57
N LEU A 361 3.62 14.74 -14.33
CA LEU A 361 4.08 15.44 -13.15
C LEU A 361 5.59 15.71 -13.19
N PHE A 362 6.40 14.71 -13.56
CA PHE A 362 7.85 14.86 -13.64
C PHE A 362 8.31 15.78 -14.79
N GLU A 363 7.51 15.93 -15.82
CA GLU A 363 7.74 16.87 -16.92
C GLU A 363 7.42 18.32 -16.52
N GLU A 364 6.38 18.54 -15.70
CA GLU A 364 5.89 19.85 -15.28
C GLU A 364 6.71 20.50 -14.16
N ILE A 365 7.33 19.73 -13.28
CA ILE A 365 8.18 20.23 -12.18
C ILE A 365 9.50 20.74 -12.73
#